data_0ed6e8d74a4470afed93ca5fc09945ec
#
_entry.id   0ed6e8d74a4470afed93ca5fc09945ec
#
_cell.length_a   1.000
_cell.length_b   1.000
_cell.length_c   1.000
_cell.angle_alpha   90.00
_cell.angle_beta   90.00
_cell.angle_gamma   90.00
#
_symmetry.space_group_name_H-M   'P 1'
#
loop_
_entity.id
_entity.type
_entity.pdbx_description
1 polymer ?
#
loop_
_entity_poly.entity_id
_entity_poly.type
_entity_poly.pdbx_seq_one_letter_code
_entity_poly.pdbx_strand_id
1 'polypeptide(L)'
;MSIEINEGRGVGKDQDHVHLHLSHLDKSVIENRLPGITEAARLFANVDVTKDPIPVVPTVHYNMGGIPTNYKAEVLTMNGSEKTVPGLMAIGEAACVSVHGANRLGSNSLIDLVVFGRAAAKRAAELVKPGTPHEEIPETESQKCLD
;
A
#
# COMPACT_ATOMS: atom_id res chain seq x y z
N MET A 1 -7.95 5.19 -17.73
CA MET A 1 -6.59 5.08 -18.29
C MET A 1 -6.36 3.69 -18.89
N SER A 2 -6.37 2.59 -18.11
CA SER A 2 -6.13 1.23 -18.65
C SER A 2 -7.02 0.86 -19.83
N ILE A 3 -8.31 1.17 -19.78
CA ILE A 3 -9.26 0.93 -20.89
C ILE A 3 -8.82 1.68 -22.15
N GLU A 4 -8.44 2.97 -22.02
CA GLU A 4 -8.01 3.79 -23.14
C GLU A 4 -6.77 3.20 -23.84
N ILE A 5 -5.81 2.76 -23.04
CA ILE A 5 -4.58 2.12 -23.53
C ILE A 5 -4.90 0.79 -24.21
N ASN A 6 -5.66 -0.08 -23.53
CA ASN A 6 -5.98 -1.43 -24.05
C ASN A 6 -6.83 -1.42 -25.32
N GLU A 7 -7.65 -0.37 -25.51
CA GLU A 7 -8.47 -0.20 -26.71
C GLU A 7 -7.76 0.63 -27.82
N GLY A 8 -6.45 0.86 -27.68
CA GLY A 8 -5.63 1.53 -28.69
C GLY A 8 -5.84 3.05 -28.78
N ARG A 9 -6.40 3.68 -27.73
CA ARG A 9 -6.53 5.14 -27.62
C ARG A 9 -5.44 5.77 -26.75
N GLY A 10 -4.39 5.01 -26.43
CA GLY A 10 -3.18 5.54 -25.83
C GLY A 10 -2.45 6.51 -26.75
N VAL A 11 -1.52 7.26 -26.20
CA VAL A 11 -0.69 8.23 -26.93
C VAL A 11 0.75 7.72 -27.09
N GLY A 12 1.54 8.43 -27.91
CA GLY A 12 2.89 8.02 -28.26
C GLY A 12 2.93 6.99 -29.37
N LYS A 13 4.15 6.59 -29.73
CA LYS A 13 4.37 5.65 -30.84
C LYS A 13 3.80 4.26 -30.56
N ASP A 14 3.86 3.84 -29.31
CA ASP A 14 3.48 2.49 -28.86
C ASP A 14 2.06 2.46 -28.26
N GLN A 15 1.39 3.62 -28.17
CA GLN A 15 0.01 3.79 -27.63
C GLN A 15 -0.15 3.22 -26.21
N ASP A 16 0.93 3.26 -25.41
CA ASP A 16 1.06 2.57 -24.14
C ASP A 16 0.85 3.45 -22.90
N HIS A 17 0.57 4.75 -23.11
CA HIS A 17 0.39 5.72 -22.03
C HIS A 17 -0.73 6.73 -22.36
N VAL A 18 -1.05 7.58 -21.39
CA VAL A 18 -1.93 8.75 -21.56
C VAL A 18 -1.22 10.02 -21.09
N HIS A 19 -1.73 11.19 -21.47
CA HIS A 19 -1.15 12.47 -21.09
C HIS A 19 -1.83 13.08 -19.88
N LEU A 20 -1.05 13.50 -18.88
CA LEU A 20 -1.49 14.33 -17.77
C LEU A 20 -1.09 15.78 -18.04
N HIS A 21 -2.07 16.67 -18.22
CA HIS A 21 -1.87 18.07 -18.51
C HIS A 21 -1.94 18.92 -17.23
N LEU A 22 -0.90 19.71 -16.96
CA LEU A 22 -0.83 20.70 -15.88
C LEU A 22 -0.73 22.14 -16.41
N SER A 23 -0.52 22.33 -17.72
CA SER A 23 -0.31 23.63 -18.37
C SER A 23 -1.50 24.62 -18.26
N HIS A 24 -2.67 24.13 -17.83
CA HIS A 24 -3.84 24.96 -17.54
C HIS A 24 -3.80 25.64 -16.14
N LEU A 25 -2.84 25.24 -15.30
CA LEU A 25 -2.64 25.81 -13.97
C LEU A 25 -1.63 26.96 -14.03
N ASP A 26 -1.83 27.96 -13.17
CA ASP A 26 -0.86 29.03 -13.02
C ASP A 26 0.51 28.46 -12.56
N LYS A 27 1.57 29.00 -13.13
CA LYS A 27 2.94 28.59 -12.83
C LYS A 27 3.23 28.64 -11.31
N SER A 28 2.75 29.65 -10.62
CA SER A 28 2.89 29.80 -9.17
C SER A 28 2.21 28.65 -8.39
N VAL A 29 1.08 28.14 -8.90
CA VAL A 29 0.38 26.97 -8.31
C VAL A 29 1.22 25.72 -8.50
N ILE A 30 1.75 25.50 -9.69
CA ILE A 30 2.60 24.35 -10.01
C ILE A 30 3.85 24.35 -9.11
N GLU A 31 4.56 25.47 -9.03
CA GLU A 31 5.79 25.62 -8.23
C GLU A 31 5.55 25.43 -6.73
N ASN A 32 4.45 25.96 -6.18
CA ASN A 32 4.20 25.91 -4.74
C ASN A 32 3.48 24.64 -4.28
N ARG A 33 2.64 24.03 -5.14
CA ARG A 33 1.80 22.88 -4.74
C ARG A 33 2.27 21.54 -5.30
N LEU A 34 3.01 21.54 -6.41
CA LEU A 34 3.40 20.34 -7.13
C LEU A 34 4.93 20.23 -7.41
N PRO A 35 5.81 20.67 -6.48
CA PRO A 35 7.25 20.68 -6.73
C PRO A 35 7.80 19.28 -7.05
N GLY A 36 7.34 18.25 -6.31
CA GLY A 36 7.80 16.87 -6.52
C GLY A 36 7.40 16.29 -7.88
N ILE A 37 6.18 16.56 -8.34
CA ILE A 37 5.70 16.13 -9.68
C ILE A 37 6.49 16.86 -10.76
N THR A 38 6.74 18.15 -10.61
CA THR A 38 7.51 18.96 -11.55
C THR A 38 8.93 18.43 -11.69
N GLU A 39 9.59 18.14 -10.58
CA GLU A 39 10.94 17.61 -10.59
C GLU A 39 11.01 16.20 -11.17
N ALA A 40 10.09 15.33 -10.80
CA ALA A 40 10.00 13.97 -11.34
C ALA A 40 9.77 13.98 -12.87
N ALA A 41 8.86 14.80 -13.37
CA ALA A 41 8.59 14.93 -14.80
C ALA A 41 9.84 15.42 -15.55
N ARG A 42 10.55 16.40 -14.99
CA ARG A 42 11.80 16.90 -15.56
C ARG A 42 12.90 15.84 -15.59
N LEU A 43 13.11 15.13 -14.49
CA LEU A 43 14.20 14.16 -14.34
C LEU A 43 13.98 12.87 -15.14
N PHE A 44 12.77 12.32 -15.10
CA PHE A 44 12.47 11.01 -15.66
C PHE A 44 11.85 11.05 -17.05
N ALA A 45 11.09 12.10 -17.38
CA ALA A 45 10.44 12.24 -18.68
C ALA A 45 11.00 13.39 -19.52
N ASN A 46 11.92 14.21 -18.98
CA ASN A 46 12.46 15.42 -19.63
C ASN A 46 11.35 16.39 -20.08
N VAL A 47 10.31 16.56 -19.26
CA VAL A 47 9.13 17.37 -19.54
C VAL A 47 9.11 18.65 -18.70
N ASP A 48 8.86 19.79 -19.35
CA ASP A 48 8.49 21.04 -18.68
C ASP A 48 6.96 21.06 -18.50
N VAL A 49 6.49 20.74 -17.31
CA VAL A 49 5.06 20.58 -17.01
C VAL A 49 4.22 21.86 -17.18
N THR A 50 4.87 23.01 -17.32
CA THR A 50 4.21 24.29 -17.62
C THR A 50 3.83 24.43 -19.09
N LYS A 51 4.41 23.60 -19.96
CA LYS A 51 4.24 23.65 -21.41
C LYS A 51 3.73 22.34 -22.00
N ASP A 52 4.33 21.23 -21.55
CA ASP A 52 4.13 19.93 -22.15
C ASP A 52 3.42 18.96 -21.18
N PRO A 53 2.65 18.00 -21.69
CA PRO A 53 1.99 17.00 -20.87
C PRO A 53 2.99 15.96 -20.35
N ILE A 54 2.69 15.42 -19.18
CA ILE A 54 3.46 14.32 -18.56
C ILE A 54 2.93 13.00 -19.12
N PRO A 55 3.77 12.11 -19.69
CA PRO A 55 3.36 10.75 -20.00
C PRO A 55 3.14 9.95 -18.72
N VAL A 56 1.97 9.33 -18.58
CA VAL A 56 1.61 8.56 -17.39
C VAL A 56 0.96 7.23 -17.74
N VAL A 57 1.26 6.21 -16.95
CA VAL A 57 0.65 4.89 -17.04
C VAL A 57 0.00 4.53 -15.70
N PRO A 58 -1.08 3.76 -15.68
CA PRO A 58 -1.64 3.25 -14.44
C PRO A 58 -0.70 2.19 -13.84
N THR A 59 -0.33 2.35 -12.57
CA THR A 59 0.44 1.37 -11.82
C THR A 59 -0.25 1.04 -10.52
N VAL A 60 0.04 -0.14 -9.97
CA VAL A 60 -0.42 -0.51 -8.64
C VAL A 60 0.20 0.44 -7.62
N HIS A 61 -0.64 1.01 -6.77
CA HIS A 61 -0.21 1.95 -5.74
C HIS A 61 -0.35 1.37 -4.33
N TYR A 62 -1.46 0.67 -4.06
CA TYR A 62 -1.78 0.12 -2.75
C TYR A 62 -2.71 -1.09 -2.90
N ASN A 63 -2.43 -2.16 -2.19
CA ASN A 63 -3.28 -3.35 -2.17
C ASN A 63 -4.29 -3.25 -1.02
N MET A 64 -5.57 -3.10 -1.37
CA MET A 64 -6.66 -3.24 -0.40
C MET A 64 -6.87 -4.73 -0.12
N GLY A 65 -7.18 -5.05 1.14
CA GLY A 65 -7.26 -6.43 1.61
C GLY A 65 -5.99 -6.83 2.34
N GLY A 66 -5.64 -8.11 2.33
CA GLY A 66 -4.47 -8.65 3.01
C GLY A 66 -4.81 -9.67 4.08
N ILE A 67 -3.94 -9.84 5.04
CA ILE A 67 -4.10 -10.79 6.16
C ILE A 67 -5.24 -10.30 7.07
N PRO A 68 -6.33 -11.07 7.23
CA PRO A 68 -7.45 -10.64 8.10
C PRO A 68 -6.99 -10.46 9.55
N THR A 69 -7.33 -9.32 10.15
CA THR A 69 -7.01 -9.01 11.53
C THR A 69 -8.19 -8.41 12.27
N ASN A 70 -8.20 -8.56 13.60
CA ASN A 70 -9.06 -7.77 14.46
C ASN A 70 -8.45 -6.38 14.74
N TYR A 71 -9.17 -5.53 15.47
CA TYR A 71 -8.72 -4.17 15.81
C TYR A 71 -7.48 -4.12 16.74
N LYS A 72 -7.09 -5.27 17.33
CA LYS A 72 -5.85 -5.44 18.11
C LYS A 72 -4.68 -5.92 17.26
N ALA A 73 -4.87 -6.00 15.94
CA ALA A 73 -3.91 -6.51 14.97
C ALA A 73 -3.61 -8.01 15.07
N GLU A 74 -4.39 -8.78 15.83
CA GLU A 74 -4.26 -10.24 15.90
C GLU A 74 -4.81 -10.85 14.61
N VAL A 75 -4.05 -11.75 13.98
CA VAL A 75 -4.46 -12.43 12.76
C VAL A 75 -5.64 -13.36 13.02
N LEU A 76 -6.60 -13.32 12.11
CA LEU A 76 -7.83 -14.11 12.16
C LEU A 76 -7.76 -15.28 11.17
N THR A 77 -8.30 -16.42 11.58
CA THR A 77 -8.51 -17.57 10.70
C THR A 77 -9.96 -18.02 10.82
N MET A 78 -10.47 -18.62 9.73
CA MET A 78 -11.82 -19.20 9.66
C MET A 78 -11.71 -20.72 9.62
N ASN A 79 -12.02 -21.35 10.74
CA ASN A 79 -12.15 -22.81 10.81
C ASN A 79 -13.45 -23.15 11.54
N GLY A 80 -14.55 -23.08 10.79
CA GLY A 80 -15.92 -23.21 11.31
C GLY A 80 -16.42 -21.98 12.07
N SER A 81 -15.55 -21.24 12.72
CA SER A 81 -15.81 -19.93 13.35
C SER A 81 -14.55 -19.06 13.29
N GLU A 82 -14.72 -17.75 13.43
CA GLU A 82 -13.60 -16.81 13.50
C GLU A 82 -12.78 -17.07 14.78
N LYS A 83 -11.46 -17.22 14.62
CA LYS A 83 -10.51 -17.42 15.72
C LYS A 83 -9.24 -16.61 15.48
N THR A 84 -8.61 -16.16 16.54
CA THR A 84 -7.28 -15.56 16.47
C THR A 84 -6.21 -16.65 16.31
N VAL A 85 -5.16 -16.35 15.54
CA VAL A 85 -3.95 -17.16 15.46
C VAL A 85 -3.01 -16.68 16.56
N PRO A 86 -2.75 -17.49 17.61
CA PRO A 86 -1.95 -17.05 18.73
C PRO A 86 -0.53 -16.63 18.32
N GLY A 87 -0.08 -15.46 18.81
CA GLY A 87 1.27 -14.95 18.55
C GLY A 87 1.50 -14.34 17.15
N LEU A 88 0.55 -14.42 16.22
CA LEU A 88 0.68 -13.83 14.90
C LEU A 88 -0.11 -12.52 14.80
N MET A 89 0.57 -11.46 14.33
CA MET A 89 0.00 -10.13 14.13
C MET A 89 0.32 -9.60 12.75
N ALA A 90 -0.56 -8.77 12.21
CA ALA A 90 -0.32 -8.03 10.98
C ALA A 90 -0.89 -6.62 11.09
N ILE A 91 -0.19 -5.65 10.48
CA ILE A 91 -0.57 -4.22 10.49
C ILE A 91 -0.28 -3.59 9.13
N GLY A 92 -0.88 -2.41 8.89
CA GLY A 92 -0.66 -1.62 7.69
C GLY A 92 -1.12 -2.31 6.42
N GLU A 93 -0.45 -2.06 5.32
CA GLU A 93 -0.85 -2.56 4.00
C GLU A 93 -0.91 -4.09 3.90
N ALA A 94 -0.08 -4.80 4.68
CA ALA A 94 -0.11 -6.27 4.72
C ALA A 94 -1.37 -6.83 5.40
N ALA A 95 -2.04 -6.03 6.24
CA ALA A 95 -3.19 -6.44 7.02
C ALA A 95 -4.52 -5.99 6.40
N CYS A 96 -5.58 -6.71 6.74
CA CYS A 96 -6.95 -6.32 6.45
C CYS A 96 -7.77 -6.25 7.74
N VAL A 97 -7.80 -5.08 8.35
CA VAL A 97 -8.68 -4.79 9.49
C VAL A 97 -10.06 -4.28 9.03
N SER A 98 -10.31 -4.30 7.72
CA SER A 98 -11.57 -3.94 7.05
C SER A 98 -11.96 -2.45 7.12
N VAL A 99 -11.00 -1.55 7.37
CA VAL A 99 -11.28 -0.09 7.45
C VAL A 99 -11.25 0.62 6.09
N HIS A 100 -10.70 0.00 5.06
CA HIS A 100 -10.55 0.62 3.73
C HIS A 100 -11.58 0.16 2.71
N GLY A 101 -12.29 -0.93 2.96
CA GLY A 101 -13.18 -1.54 1.97
C GLY A 101 -12.42 -1.92 0.69
N ALA A 102 -13.05 -1.73 -0.46
CA ALA A 102 -12.45 -2.02 -1.76
C ALA A 102 -11.57 -0.88 -2.30
N ASN A 103 -11.63 0.32 -1.70
CA ASN A 103 -10.85 1.47 -2.15
C ASN A 103 -10.53 2.41 -0.97
N ARG A 104 -9.26 2.50 -0.62
CA ARG A 104 -8.76 3.34 0.46
C ARG A 104 -8.92 4.84 0.14
N LEU A 105 -9.41 5.60 1.11
CA LEU A 105 -9.39 7.05 1.02
C LEU A 105 -7.94 7.57 1.04
N GLY A 106 -7.65 8.56 0.22
CA GLY A 106 -6.31 9.15 0.12
C GLY A 106 -5.72 9.51 1.48
N SER A 107 -4.43 9.24 1.68
CA SER A 107 -3.65 9.43 2.91
C SER A 107 -4.00 8.54 4.11
N ASN A 108 -5.11 7.81 4.09
CA ASN A 108 -5.53 6.97 5.23
C ASN A 108 -4.62 5.77 5.50
N SER A 109 -3.74 5.38 4.56
CA SER A 109 -2.73 4.35 4.84
C SER A 109 -1.78 4.75 5.98
N LEU A 110 -1.39 6.02 6.06
CA LEU A 110 -0.50 6.50 7.13
C LEU A 110 -1.18 6.45 8.50
N ILE A 111 -2.47 6.80 8.56
CA ILE A 111 -3.26 6.73 9.80
C ILE A 111 -3.41 5.28 10.25
N ASP A 112 -3.71 4.37 9.32
CA ASP A 112 -3.80 2.93 9.54
C ASP A 112 -2.50 2.39 10.18
N LEU A 113 -1.34 2.66 9.57
CA LEU A 113 -0.03 2.25 10.09
C LEU A 113 0.19 2.70 11.55
N VAL A 114 -0.14 3.95 11.87
CA VAL A 114 0.06 4.51 13.22
C VAL A 114 -0.92 3.91 14.23
N VAL A 115 -2.20 3.85 13.88
CA VAL A 115 -3.26 3.39 14.79
C VAL A 115 -3.11 1.91 15.12
N PHE A 116 -3.01 1.06 14.09
CA PHE A 116 -2.92 -0.39 14.31
C PHE A 116 -1.53 -0.85 14.72
N GLY A 117 -0.46 -0.14 14.32
CA GLY A 117 0.88 -0.36 14.86
C GLY A 117 0.93 -0.13 16.38
N ARG A 118 0.29 0.95 16.86
CA ARG A 118 0.16 1.20 18.30
C ARG A 118 -0.71 0.14 19.00
N ALA A 119 -1.80 -0.29 18.37
CA ALA A 119 -2.66 -1.33 18.91
C ALA A 119 -1.92 -2.67 19.04
N ALA A 120 -1.18 -3.07 18.01
CA ALA A 120 -0.34 -4.26 17.99
C ALA A 120 0.72 -4.23 19.10
N ALA A 121 1.44 -3.12 19.23
CA ALA A 121 2.48 -2.97 20.27
C ALA A 121 1.91 -3.13 21.70
N LYS A 122 0.75 -2.52 21.97
CA LYS A 122 0.07 -2.68 23.27
C LYS A 122 -0.37 -4.12 23.48
N ARG A 123 -0.94 -4.76 22.46
CA ARG A 123 -1.38 -6.15 22.55
C ARG A 123 -0.22 -7.12 22.72
N ALA A 124 0.87 -6.93 22.01
CA ALA A 124 2.09 -7.71 22.17
C ALA A 124 2.63 -7.63 23.61
N ALA A 125 2.66 -6.42 24.20
CA ALA A 125 3.09 -6.22 25.59
C ALA A 125 2.16 -6.88 26.63
N GLU A 126 0.88 -7.10 26.29
CA GLU A 126 -0.05 -7.87 27.13
C GLU A 126 0.24 -9.38 27.07
N LEU A 127 0.58 -9.88 25.86
CA LEU A 127 0.74 -11.31 25.60
C LEU A 127 2.13 -11.83 25.99
N VAL A 128 3.18 -11.04 25.77
CA VAL A 128 4.57 -11.46 25.94
C VAL A 128 5.25 -10.53 26.94
N LYS A 129 5.85 -11.11 27.98
CA LYS A 129 6.65 -10.38 28.96
C LYS A 129 8.15 -10.53 28.64
N PRO A 130 8.96 -9.49 28.88
CA PRO A 130 10.42 -9.63 28.78
C PRO A 130 10.93 -10.83 29.57
N GLY A 131 11.79 -11.64 28.95
CA GLY A 131 12.35 -12.84 29.60
C GLY A 131 11.43 -14.07 29.59
N THR A 132 10.26 -14.02 28.92
CA THR A 132 9.45 -15.22 28.71
C THR A 132 10.24 -16.25 27.91
N PRO A 133 10.39 -17.50 28.41
CA PRO A 133 11.09 -18.54 27.66
C PRO A 133 10.34 -18.88 26.40
N HIS A 134 11.08 -19.13 25.33
CA HIS A 134 10.52 -19.61 24.07
C HIS A 134 10.53 -21.13 24.04
N GLU A 135 9.50 -21.73 23.44
CA GLU A 135 9.54 -23.15 23.12
C GLU A 135 10.56 -23.37 21.99
N GLU A 136 11.32 -24.45 22.06
CA GLU A 136 12.21 -24.84 20.98
C GLU A 136 11.39 -25.25 19.76
N ILE A 137 11.70 -24.68 18.62
CA ILE A 137 11.06 -25.04 17.36
C ILE A 137 11.76 -26.31 16.84
N PRO A 138 11.04 -27.43 16.63
CA PRO A 138 11.62 -28.65 16.07
C PRO A 138 12.26 -28.36 14.71
N GLU A 139 13.46 -28.90 14.46
CA GLU A 139 14.17 -28.72 13.17
C GLU A 139 13.32 -29.18 11.97
N THR A 140 12.43 -30.17 12.20
CA THR A 140 11.51 -30.68 11.17
C THR A 140 10.44 -29.69 10.71
N GLU A 141 10.16 -28.62 11.48
CA GLU A 141 9.12 -27.64 11.11
C GLU A 141 9.58 -26.77 9.92
N SER A 142 10.86 -26.44 9.87
CA SER A 142 11.41 -25.71 8.71
C SER A 142 11.40 -26.58 7.43
N GLN A 143 11.64 -27.88 7.56
CA GLN A 143 11.65 -28.80 6.44
C GLN A 143 10.25 -28.98 5.82
N LYS A 144 9.20 -29.05 6.64
CA LYS A 144 7.80 -29.12 6.16
C LYS A 144 7.36 -27.95 5.28
N CYS A 145 8.05 -26.82 5.38
CA CYS A 145 7.77 -25.65 4.53
C CYS A 145 8.54 -25.68 3.20
N LEU A 146 9.52 -26.55 3.07
CA LEU A 146 10.38 -26.67 1.89
C LEU A 146 9.97 -27.84 0.96
N ASP A 147 9.20 -28.80 1.47
CA ASP A 147 8.64 -29.94 0.74
C ASP A 147 7.24 -29.58 0.18
#